data_6482ba97c9b4930caff8a414099fca1f
#
_entry.id   6482ba97c9b4930caff8a414099fca1f
#
_cell.length_a   1.000
_cell.length_b   1.000
_cell.length_c   1.000
_cell.angle_alpha   90.00
_cell.angle_beta   90.00
_cell.angle_gamma   90.00
#
_symmetry.space_group_name_H-M   'P 1'
#
loop_
_entity.id
_entity.type
_entity.pdbx_description
1 polymer ?
#
loop_
_entity_poly.entity_id
_entity_poly.type
_entity_poly.pdbx_seq_one_letter_code
_entity_poly.pdbx_strand_id
1 'polypeptide(L)'
;SWDPFKKVNRTIDGKAVEELYDPNVNNVLEEIAQLAGQFGAARIVIEGHTDGSMKGQAPSEMVKELSLHRANAIKEALLQKYPDLDPNRFNVDGVGWDRPADPADPNNHTKNRRVEVKVITAESAGA
;
A
#
# COMPACT_ATOMS: atom_id res chain seq x y z
N SER A 1 -0.20 13.24 8.49
CA SER A 1 0.31 11.99 7.91
C SER A 1 -0.67 11.44 6.88
N TRP A 2 -0.14 10.89 5.84
CA TRP A 2 -0.95 10.29 4.78
C TRP A 2 -1.64 9.02 5.28
N ASP A 3 -2.96 9.00 5.21
CA ASP A 3 -3.78 7.83 5.52
C ASP A 3 -4.81 7.67 4.40
N PRO A 4 -4.57 6.76 3.45
CA PRO A 4 -5.46 6.59 2.30
C PRO A 4 -6.83 6.03 2.68
N PHE A 5 -6.98 5.52 3.90
CA PHE A 5 -8.24 4.96 4.37
C PHE A 5 -9.01 5.89 5.31
N LYS A 6 -8.49 7.07 5.56
CA LYS A 6 -9.22 8.06 6.32
C LYS A 6 -10.47 8.45 5.55
N LYS A 7 -11.61 8.23 6.17
CA LYS A 7 -12.90 8.60 5.59
C LYS A 7 -13.20 10.05 5.88
N VAL A 8 -13.73 10.75 4.91
CA VAL A 8 -14.26 12.09 5.07
C VAL A 8 -15.75 12.08 4.78
N ASN A 9 -16.52 12.83 5.55
CA ASN A 9 -17.95 12.97 5.32
C ASN A 9 -18.19 14.13 4.40
N ARG A 10 -18.94 13.90 3.32
CA ARG A 10 -19.39 14.94 2.39
C ARG A 10 -20.89 14.89 2.27
N THR A 11 -21.46 16.03 1.95
CA THR A 11 -22.89 16.13 1.59
C THR A 11 -23.00 16.29 0.07
N ILE A 12 -23.60 15.30 -0.58
CA ILE A 12 -23.85 15.31 -2.03
C ILE A 12 -25.34 15.15 -2.23
N ASP A 13 -25.96 16.10 -2.93
CA ASP A 13 -27.41 16.14 -3.19
C ASP A 13 -28.25 16.00 -1.93
N GLY A 14 -27.82 16.64 -0.82
CA GLY A 14 -28.51 16.60 0.46
C GLY A 14 -28.31 15.32 1.26
N LYS A 15 -27.49 14.39 0.79
CA LYS A 15 -27.19 13.13 1.47
C LYS A 15 -25.77 13.14 2.01
N ALA A 16 -25.60 12.64 3.24
CA ALA A 16 -24.28 12.41 3.81
C ALA A 16 -23.63 11.20 3.14
N VAL A 17 -22.44 11.39 2.60
CA VAL A 17 -21.65 10.34 1.95
C VAL A 17 -20.28 10.26 2.59
N GLU A 18 -19.83 9.04 2.91
CA GLU A 18 -18.44 8.79 3.29
C GLU A 18 -17.60 8.52 2.05
N GLU A 19 -16.48 9.24 1.92
CA GLU A 19 -15.53 9.03 0.84
C GLU A 19 -14.16 8.70 1.42
N LEU A 20 -13.37 7.92 0.69
CA LEU A 20 -11.98 7.70 1.03
C LEU A 20 -11.19 8.99 0.84
N TYR A 21 -10.24 9.22 1.74
CA TYR A 21 -9.37 10.40 1.69
C TYR A 21 -8.57 10.48 0.39
N ASP A 22 -8.10 9.32 -0.11
CA ASP A 22 -7.39 9.21 -1.37
C ASP A 22 -8.19 8.31 -2.33
N PRO A 23 -8.84 8.90 -3.34
CA PRO A 23 -9.64 8.11 -4.29
C PRO A 23 -8.81 7.12 -5.13
N ASN A 24 -7.49 7.30 -5.23
CA ASN A 24 -6.64 6.36 -5.95
C ASN A 24 -6.51 5.01 -5.25
N VAL A 25 -6.85 4.92 -3.98
CA VAL A 25 -6.81 3.64 -3.24
C VAL A 25 -7.65 2.58 -3.96
N ASN A 26 -8.84 2.91 -4.43
CA ASN A 26 -9.68 1.96 -5.14
C ASN A 26 -9.02 1.44 -6.43
N ASN A 27 -8.29 2.30 -7.14
CA ASN A 27 -7.54 1.88 -8.33
C ASN A 27 -6.39 0.94 -7.97
N VAL A 28 -5.69 1.22 -6.89
CA VAL A 28 -4.62 0.34 -6.38
C VAL A 28 -5.18 -1.03 -6.01
N LEU A 29 -6.30 -1.08 -5.28
CA LEU A 29 -6.94 -2.33 -4.91
C LEU A 29 -7.36 -3.15 -6.13
N GLU A 30 -7.92 -2.49 -7.14
CA GLU A 30 -8.31 -3.13 -8.38
C GLU A 30 -7.11 -3.71 -9.13
N GLU A 31 -6.02 -2.96 -9.21
CA GLU A 31 -4.78 -3.44 -9.84
C GLU A 31 -4.21 -4.67 -9.13
N ILE A 32 -4.21 -4.68 -7.80
CA ILE A 32 -3.74 -5.83 -7.03
C ILE A 32 -4.63 -7.04 -7.28
N ALA A 33 -5.95 -6.85 -7.29
CA ALA A 33 -6.89 -7.93 -7.55
C ALA A 33 -6.71 -8.52 -8.96
N GLN A 34 -6.45 -7.67 -9.95
CA GLN A 34 -6.17 -8.12 -11.32
C GLN A 34 -4.87 -8.92 -11.40
N LEU A 35 -3.82 -8.47 -10.73
CA LEU A 35 -2.56 -9.22 -10.65
C LEU A 35 -2.75 -10.57 -9.96
N ALA A 36 -3.52 -10.62 -8.91
CA ALA A 36 -3.83 -11.85 -8.20
C ALA A 36 -4.59 -12.85 -9.08
N GLY A 37 -5.49 -12.36 -9.92
CA GLY A 37 -6.22 -13.20 -10.88
C GLY A 37 -5.33 -13.66 -12.03
N GLN A 38 -4.45 -12.79 -12.52
CA GLN A 38 -3.55 -13.09 -13.63
C GLN A 38 -2.47 -14.11 -13.23
N PHE A 39 -1.97 -14.04 -12.01
CA PHE A 39 -0.91 -14.91 -11.49
C PHE A 39 -1.45 -15.77 -10.35
N GLY A 40 -2.40 -16.65 -10.66
CA GLY A 40 -3.21 -17.37 -9.68
C GLY A 40 -2.47 -18.23 -8.67
N ALA A 41 -1.23 -18.67 -8.97
CA ALA A 41 -0.40 -19.44 -8.05
C ALA A 41 0.69 -18.59 -7.39
N ALA A 42 0.80 -17.32 -7.74
CA ALA A 42 1.84 -16.46 -7.22
C ALA A 42 1.52 -15.95 -5.81
N ARG A 43 2.58 -15.69 -5.05
CA ARG A 43 2.53 -14.96 -3.81
C ARG A 43 2.67 -13.46 -4.12
N ILE A 44 1.93 -12.63 -3.40
CA ILE A 44 1.93 -11.19 -3.63
C ILE A 44 2.40 -10.49 -2.36
N VAL A 45 3.39 -9.63 -2.49
CA VAL A 45 3.91 -8.83 -1.38
C VAL A 45 3.48 -7.38 -1.59
N ILE A 46 2.79 -6.83 -0.61
CA ILE A 46 2.39 -5.43 -0.57
C ILE A 46 3.41 -4.71 0.31
N GLU A 47 4.16 -3.80 -0.30
CA GLU A 47 5.30 -3.17 0.31
C GLU A 47 5.02 -1.68 0.51
N GLY A 48 5.00 -1.23 1.77
CA GLY A 48 4.79 0.17 2.11
C GLY A 48 6.10 0.94 2.13
N HIS A 49 6.08 2.14 1.58
CA HIS A 49 7.21 3.06 1.51
C HIS A 49 6.85 4.41 2.08
N THR A 50 7.85 5.07 2.68
CA THR A 50 7.75 6.46 3.13
C THR A 50 8.80 7.30 2.41
N ASP A 51 8.62 8.62 2.45
CA ASP A 51 9.68 9.55 2.05
C ASP A 51 10.71 9.72 3.18
N GLY A 52 11.78 10.45 2.90
CA GLY A 52 12.87 10.69 3.85
C GLY A 52 12.67 11.86 4.80
N SER A 53 11.47 12.48 4.84
CA SER A 53 11.25 13.71 5.61
C SER A 53 11.40 13.55 7.12
N MET A 54 11.26 12.32 7.64
CA MET A 54 11.40 12.03 9.07
C MET A 54 12.83 11.64 9.47
N LYS A 55 13.77 11.61 8.54
CA LYS A 55 15.18 11.34 8.85
C LYS A 55 15.71 12.39 9.82
N GLY A 56 16.37 11.92 10.90
CA GLY A 56 16.86 12.79 11.96
C GLY A 56 15.80 13.21 12.99
N GLN A 57 14.52 12.94 12.76
CA GLN A 57 13.43 13.26 13.68
C GLN A 57 12.81 12.02 14.32
N ALA A 58 12.85 10.89 13.64
CA ALA A 58 12.30 9.62 14.13
C ALA A 58 13.26 8.48 13.82
N PRO A 59 13.28 7.41 14.67
CA PRO A 59 14.05 6.20 14.37
C PRO A 59 13.56 5.52 13.09
N SER A 60 14.47 4.95 12.31
CA SER A 60 14.14 4.26 11.07
C SER A 60 13.18 3.08 11.29
N GLU A 61 13.29 2.39 12.41
CA GLU A 61 12.39 1.28 12.75
C GLU A 61 10.96 1.73 12.98
N MET A 62 10.76 2.89 13.60
CA MET A 62 9.43 3.48 13.78
C MET A 62 8.79 3.79 12.42
N VAL A 63 9.56 4.30 11.49
CA VAL A 63 9.08 4.63 10.14
C VAL A 63 8.80 3.36 9.33
N LYS A 64 9.62 2.32 9.49
CA LYS A 64 9.33 1.01 8.89
C LYS A 64 8.04 0.42 9.42
N GLU A 65 7.80 0.52 10.72
CA GLU A 65 6.56 0.07 11.33
C GLU A 65 5.35 0.84 10.81
N LEU A 66 5.47 2.16 10.65
CA LEU A 66 4.42 2.98 10.03
C LEU A 66 4.13 2.53 8.60
N SER A 67 5.17 2.28 7.81
CA SER A 67 5.00 1.80 6.43
C SER A 67 4.38 0.40 6.37
N LEU A 68 4.70 -0.45 7.34
CA LEU A 68 4.07 -1.76 7.48
C LEU A 68 2.58 -1.63 7.80
N HIS A 69 2.20 -0.73 8.70
CA HIS A 69 0.80 -0.47 9.01
C HIS A 69 0.01 -0.04 7.78
N ARG A 70 0.60 0.80 6.93
CA ARG A 70 -0.03 1.24 5.69
C ARG A 70 -0.20 0.07 4.70
N ALA A 71 0.82 -0.75 4.55
CA ALA A 71 0.73 -1.95 3.70
C ALA A 71 -0.35 -2.92 4.20
N ASN A 72 -0.43 -3.10 5.51
CA ASN A 72 -1.45 -3.96 6.12
C ASN A 72 -2.86 -3.40 5.93
N ALA A 73 -3.03 -2.09 6.02
CA ALA A 73 -4.32 -1.44 5.75
C ALA A 73 -4.76 -1.66 4.30
N ILE A 74 -3.83 -1.63 3.34
CA ILE A 74 -4.12 -1.98 1.94
C ILE A 74 -4.58 -3.43 1.83
N LYS A 75 -3.87 -4.36 2.46
CA LYS A 75 -4.25 -5.78 2.46
C LYS A 75 -5.66 -5.99 3.02
N GLU A 76 -5.96 -5.39 4.16
CA GLU A 76 -7.27 -5.52 4.79
C GLU A 76 -8.39 -4.98 3.89
N ALA A 77 -8.19 -3.80 3.30
CA ALA A 77 -9.16 -3.21 2.38
C ALA A 77 -9.35 -4.06 1.13
N LEU A 78 -8.26 -4.64 0.60
CA LEU A 78 -8.30 -5.55 -0.55
C LEU A 78 -9.18 -6.76 -0.25
N LEU A 79 -8.99 -7.41 0.89
CA LEU A 79 -9.72 -8.61 1.27
C LEU A 79 -11.18 -8.32 1.62
N GLN A 80 -11.50 -7.12 2.09
CA GLN A 80 -12.87 -6.69 2.28
C GLN A 80 -13.59 -6.45 0.95
N LYS A 81 -12.90 -5.84 -0.01
CA LYS A 81 -13.47 -5.54 -1.32
C LYS A 81 -13.58 -6.78 -2.21
N TYR A 82 -12.64 -7.70 -2.07
CA TYR A 82 -12.56 -8.93 -2.88
C TYR A 82 -12.46 -10.14 -1.95
N PRO A 83 -13.58 -10.54 -1.34
CA PRO A 83 -13.58 -11.59 -0.30
C PRO A 83 -13.23 -12.99 -0.81
N ASP A 84 -13.25 -13.20 -2.12
CA ASP A 84 -12.87 -14.49 -2.73
C ASP A 84 -11.35 -14.69 -2.82
N LEU A 85 -10.56 -13.63 -2.59
CA LEU A 85 -9.11 -13.75 -2.60
C LEU A 85 -8.62 -14.50 -1.36
N ASP A 86 -7.65 -15.41 -1.56
CA ASP A 86 -7.04 -16.15 -0.46
C ASP A 86 -6.09 -15.25 0.33
N PRO A 87 -6.36 -14.98 1.62
CA PRO A 87 -5.51 -14.11 2.44
C PRO A 87 -4.07 -14.60 2.54
N ASN A 88 -3.85 -15.90 2.46
CA ASN A 88 -2.52 -16.50 2.59
C ASN A 88 -1.59 -16.21 1.41
N ARG A 89 -2.14 -15.73 0.31
CA ARG A 89 -1.34 -15.32 -0.85
C ARG A 89 -0.70 -13.95 -0.69
N PHE A 90 -1.13 -13.16 0.29
CA PHE A 90 -0.74 -11.77 0.44
C PHE A 90 0.11 -11.58 1.68
N ASN A 91 1.34 -11.15 1.48
CA ASN A 91 2.24 -10.75 2.55
C ASN A 91 2.39 -9.22 2.54
N VAL A 92 2.73 -8.65 3.67
CA VAL A 92 2.96 -7.21 3.81
C VAL A 92 4.40 -6.99 4.28
N ASP A 93 4.99 -5.89 3.84
CA ASP A 93 6.31 -5.47 4.27
C ASP A 93 6.36 -3.95 4.39
N GLY A 94 7.15 -3.47 5.34
CA GLY A 94 7.38 -2.06 5.55
C GLY A 94 8.86 -1.76 5.42
N VAL A 95 9.23 -1.00 4.39
CA VAL A 95 10.62 -0.65 4.12
C VAL A 95 10.99 0.78 4.52
N GLY A 96 10.02 1.56 5.00
CA GLY A 96 10.26 2.94 5.40
C GLY A 96 10.81 3.76 4.25
N TRP A 97 11.92 4.46 4.50
CA TRP A 97 12.58 5.31 3.49
C TRP A 97 13.76 4.63 2.80
N ASP A 98 14.01 3.34 3.03
CA ASP A 98 15.23 2.66 2.58
C ASP A 98 15.39 2.60 1.06
N ARG A 99 14.26 2.58 0.33
CA ARG A 99 14.26 2.48 -1.13
C ARG A 99 13.39 3.57 -1.76
N PRO A 100 13.89 4.80 -1.87
CA PRO A 100 13.13 5.88 -2.51
C PRO A 100 12.91 5.58 -3.99
N ALA A 101 11.74 5.95 -4.52
CA ALA A 101 11.45 5.85 -5.94
C ALA A 101 12.35 6.76 -6.77
N ASP A 102 12.70 7.91 -6.21
CA ASP A 102 13.64 8.85 -6.80
C ASP A 102 14.79 9.10 -5.82
N PRO A 103 15.94 8.40 -5.97
CA PRO A 103 17.09 8.59 -5.09
C PRO A 103 17.66 10.00 -5.09
N ALA A 104 17.41 10.77 -6.16
CA ALA A 104 17.86 12.16 -6.26
C ALA A 104 16.95 13.11 -5.46
N ASP A 105 15.75 12.67 -5.08
CA ASP A 105 14.77 13.46 -4.35
C ASP A 105 14.06 12.62 -3.28
N PRO A 106 14.80 12.11 -2.28
CA PRO A 106 14.27 11.13 -1.33
C PRO A 106 13.22 11.68 -0.37
N ASN A 107 13.11 12.99 -0.24
CA ASN A 107 12.14 13.64 0.64
C ASN A 107 10.84 14.03 -0.07
N ASN A 108 10.73 13.77 -1.35
CA ASN A 108 9.53 14.11 -2.10
C ASN A 108 8.38 13.18 -1.71
N HIS A 109 7.36 13.74 -1.05
CA HIS A 109 6.21 12.99 -0.56
C HIS A 109 5.43 12.30 -1.69
N THR A 110 5.23 13.01 -2.78
CA THR A 110 4.42 12.49 -3.89
C THR A 110 5.04 11.27 -4.55
N LYS A 111 6.38 11.28 -4.69
CA LYS A 111 7.10 10.18 -5.34
C LYS A 111 7.37 9.00 -4.42
N ASN A 112 7.64 9.24 -3.14
CA ASN A 112 8.24 8.25 -2.24
C ASN A 112 7.27 7.66 -1.23
N ARG A 113 6.18 8.36 -0.89
CA ARG A 113 5.07 7.79 -0.11
C ARG A 113 4.21 6.96 -1.04
N ARG A 114 4.43 5.65 -1.02
CA ARG A 114 3.75 4.76 -1.95
C ARG A 114 3.62 3.37 -1.41
N VAL A 115 2.82 2.59 -2.10
CA VAL A 115 2.77 1.14 -1.96
C VAL A 115 3.26 0.53 -3.27
N GLU A 116 4.18 -0.40 -3.18
CA GLU A 116 4.61 -1.21 -4.31
C GLU A 116 4.11 -2.64 -4.14
N VAL A 117 3.80 -3.28 -5.25
CA VAL A 117 3.30 -4.65 -5.25
C VAL A 117 4.28 -5.52 -6.00
N LYS A 118 4.74 -6.60 -5.34
CA LYS A 118 5.64 -7.58 -5.93
C LYS A 118 4.91 -8.89 -6.13
N VAL A 119 4.98 -9.43 -7.33
CA VAL A 119 4.44 -10.75 -7.66
C VAL A 119 5.60 -11.74 -7.67
N ILE A 120 5.52 -12.73 -6.80
CA ILE A 120 6.55 -13.76 -6.68
C ILE A 120 5.99 -15.05 -7.24
N THR A 121 6.43 -15.38 -8.44
CA THR A 121 6.07 -16.64 -9.10
C THR A 121 6.96 -17.77 -8.61
N ALA A 122 6.57 -19.01 -8.87
CA ALA A 122 7.40 -20.16 -8.56
C ALA A 122 8.78 -20.09 -9.21
N GLU A 123 8.85 -19.53 -10.42
CA GLU A 123 10.10 -19.36 -11.16
C GLU A 123 11.03 -18.36 -10.50
N SER A 124 10.51 -17.21 -10.07
CA SER A 124 11.31 -16.19 -9.40
C SER A 124 11.70 -16.60 -7.99
N ALA A 125 10.88 -17.39 -7.29
CA ALA A 125 11.15 -17.87 -5.94
C ALA A 125 12.09 -19.07 -5.90
N GLY A 126 12.09 -19.89 -6.96
CA GLY A 126 12.85 -21.12 -7.03
C GLY A 126 14.15 -21.02 -7.82
N ALA A 127 14.45 -19.85 -8.31
CA ALA A 127 15.65 -19.64 -9.13
C ALA A 127 16.96 -19.79 -8.35
#